data_69885a2e4073344f39e9b9b439ad39c2
#
_entry.id   69885a2e4073344f39e9b9b439ad39c2
#
_cell.length_a   1.000
_cell.length_b   1.000
_cell.length_c   1.000
_cell.angle_alpha   90.00
_cell.angle_beta   90.00
_cell.angle_gamma   90.00
#
_symmetry.space_group_name_H-M   'P 1'
#
loop_
_entity.id
_entity.type
_entity.pdbx_description
1 polymer ?
#
loop_
_entity_poly.entity_id
_entity_poly.type
_entity_poly.pdbx_seq_one_letter_code
_entity_poly.pdbx_strand_id
1 'polypeptide(L)' 'MKKIINGLMYDTSTATEIYFDEKKDRKYYKTQNGNYFCMYSNSEIKPMSEDSVKEFLGEVNVDAYINVFGKPKMA' A
#
# COMPACT_ATOMS: atom_id res chain seq x y z
N MET A 1 -2.70 14.60 -2.32
CA MET A 1 -1.31 14.61 -1.82
C MET A 1 -0.38 14.06 -2.88
N LYS A 2 0.66 14.80 -3.21
CA LYS A 2 1.68 14.39 -4.19
C LYS A 2 3.05 14.55 -3.57
N LYS A 3 3.95 13.63 -3.87
CA LYS A 3 5.34 13.71 -3.43
C LYS A 3 6.26 13.02 -4.42
N ILE A 4 7.43 13.61 -4.65
CA ILE A 4 8.44 13.00 -5.50
C ILE A 4 9.55 12.44 -4.60
N ILE A 5 9.80 11.13 -4.73
CA ILE A 5 10.81 10.41 -3.95
C ILE A 5 11.63 9.57 -4.92
N ASN A 6 12.94 9.76 -4.93
CA ASN A 6 13.85 9.06 -5.85
C ASN A 6 13.42 9.15 -7.31
N GLY A 7 12.95 10.33 -7.73
CA GLY A 7 12.53 10.57 -9.11
C GLY A 7 11.17 10.01 -9.50
N LEU A 8 10.44 9.38 -8.59
CA LEU A 8 9.11 8.87 -8.83
C LEU A 8 8.06 9.71 -8.12
N MET A 9 6.95 9.99 -8.79
CA MET A 9 5.85 10.73 -8.20
C MET A 9 4.84 9.78 -7.57
N TYR A 10 4.57 9.98 -6.29
CA TYR A 10 3.53 9.27 -5.53
C TYR A 10 2.36 10.20 -5.30
N ASP A 11 1.20 9.85 -5.85
CA ASP A 11 0.02 10.71 -5.85
C ASP A 11 -1.21 9.92 -5.40
N THR A 12 -1.79 10.32 -4.27
CA THR A 12 -2.95 9.62 -3.72
C THR A 12 -4.19 9.77 -4.59
N SER A 13 -4.26 10.81 -5.43
CA SER A 13 -5.42 11.01 -6.30
C SER A 13 -5.47 10.06 -7.50
N THR A 14 -4.33 9.51 -7.92
CA THR A 14 -4.25 8.57 -9.05
C THR A 14 -3.96 7.14 -8.63
N ALA A 15 -3.61 6.93 -7.37
CA ALA A 15 -3.36 5.61 -6.83
C ALA A 15 -4.64 4.98 -6.28
N THR A 16 -4.63 3.65 -6.14
CA THR A 16 -5.75 2.92 -5.57
C THR A 16 -5.45 2.62 -4.11
N GLU A 17 -6.34 3.02 -3.21
CA GLU A 17 -6.23 2.66 -1.80
C GLU A 17 -6.51 1.17 -1.65
N ILE A 18 -5.57 0.42 -1.08
CA ILE A 18 -5.68 -1.04 -0.95
C ILE A 18 -5.96 -1.49 0.48
N TYR A 19 -5.66 -0.66 1.46
CA TYR A 19 -5.92 -1.00 2.86
C TYR A 19 -5.86 0.26 3.72
N PHE A 20 -6.72 0.33 4.74
CA PHE A 20 -6.69 1.38 5.76
C PHE A 20 -6.46 0.74 7.13
N ASP A 21 -5.35 1.10 7.77
CA ASP A 21 -5.05 0.67 9.13
C ASP A 21 -5.63 1.70 10.10
N GLU A 22 -6.82 1.41 10.60
CA GLU A 22 -7.56 2.31 11.46
C GLU A 22 -6.84 2.61 12.78
N LYS A 23 -6.15 1.62 13.34
CA LYS A 23 -5.44 1.78 14.62
C LYS A 23 -4.28 2.73 14.52
N LYS A 24 -3.55 2.70 13.41
CA LYS A 24 -2.37 3.53 13.19
C LYS A 24 -2.67 4.75 12.34
N ASP A 25 -3.91 4.85 11.82
CA ASP A 25 -4.32 5.91 10.89
C ASP A 25 -3.37 6.01 9.70
N ARG A 26 -3.16 4.88 9.03
CA ARG A 26 -2.31 4.77 7.83
C ARG A 26 -3.10 4.20 6.69
N LYS A 27 -2.93 4.79 5.51
CA LYS A 27 -3.53 4.29 4.27
C LYS A 27 -2.45 3.72 3.37
N TYR A 28 -2.75 2.59 2.75
CA TYR A 28 -1.83 1.90 1.85
C TYR A 28 -2.36 1.96 0.43
N TYR A 29 -1.48 2.25 -0.52
CA TYR A 29 -1.85 2.51 -1.91
C TYR A 29 -1.03 1.69 -2.87
N LYS A 30 -1.64 1.39 -4.02
CA LYS A 30 -0.96 0.84 -5.19
C LYS A 30 -1.06 1.84 -6.33
N THR A 31 0.08 2.20 -6.93
CA THR A 31 0.11 3.11 -8.07
C THR A 31 -0.29 2.40 -9.35
N GLN A 32 -0.61 3.18 -10.40
CA GLN A 32 -0.94 2.63 -11.70
C GLN A 32 0.20 1.81 -12.31
N ASN A 33 1.44 2.14 -11.98
CA ASN A 33 2.62 1.42 -12.48
C ASN A 33 3.03 0.25 -11.58
N GLY A 34 2.21 -0.09 -10.58
CA GLY A 34 2.47 -1.26 -9.75
C GLY A 34 3.44 -1.04 -8.60
N ASN A 35 3.67 0.20 -8.21
CA ASN A 35 4.45 0.52 -7.03
C ASN A 35 3.51 0.69 -5.82
N TYR A 36 4.07 0.62 -4.62
CA TYR A 36 3.29 0.69 -3.38
C TYR A 36 3.83 1.78 -2.48
N PHE A 37 2.93 2.40 -1.73
CA PHE A 37 3.33 3.35 -0.70
C PHE A 37 2.28 3.41 0.41
N CYS A 38 2.67 3.92 1.57
CA CYS A 38 1.71 4.24 2.61
C CYS A 38 1.76 5.73 2.93
N MET A 39 0.63 6.25 3.39
CA MET A 39 0.51 7.62 3.86
C MET A 39 0.13 7.61 5.34
N TYR A 40 0.92 8.31 6.14
CA TYR A 40 0.71 8.43 7.58
C TYR A 40 -0.31 9.53 7.90
N SER A 41 -0.76 9.57 9.14
CA SER A 41 -1.74 10.55 9.60
C SER A 41 -1.28 11.99 9.41
N ASN A 42 0.03 12.25 9.44
CA ASN A 42 0.60 13.57 9.20
C ASN A 42 0.79 13.89 7.72
N SER A 43 0.22 13.10 6.83
CA SER A 43 0.32 13.22 5.38
C SER A 43 1.72 12.90 4.82
N GLU A 44 2.57 12.28 5.61
CA GLU A 44 3.86 11.80 5.13
C GLU A 44 3.69 10.54 4.29
N ILE A 45 4.34 10.52 3.12
CA ILE A 45 4.29 9.38 2.20
C ILE A 45 5.60 8.59 2.32
N LYS A 46 5.48 7.26 2.44
CA LYS A 46 6.63 6.36 2.49
C LYS A 46 6.47 5.25 1.46
N PRO A 47 7.39 5.14 0.48
CA PRO A 47 7.35 4.03 -0.46
C PRO A 47 7.53 2.69 0.23
N MET A 48 6.89 1.66 -0.31
CA MET A 48 6.99 0.29 0.20
C MET A 48 7.30 -0.66 -0.93
N SER A 49 8.05 -1.72 -0.65
CA SER A 49 8.25 -2.79 -1.62
C SER A 49 7.01 -3.68 -1.68
N GLU A 50 6.83 -4.38 -2.79
CA GLU A 50 5.76 -5.36 -2.94
C GLU A 50 5.84 -6.43 -1.85
N ASP A 51 7.05 -6.92 -1.57
CA ASP A 51 7.24 -7.95 -0.54
C ASP A 51 6.83 -7.47 0.85
N SER A 52 7.14 -6.22 1.19
CA SER A 52 6.73 -5.63 2.46
C SER A 52 5.20 -5.54 2.57
N VAL A 53 4.53 -5.17 1.49
CA VAL A 53 3.06 -5.09 1.48
C VAL A 53 2.45 -6.48 1.61
N LYS A 54 2.99 -7.46 0.88
CA LYS A 54 2.52 -8.86 0.98
C LYS A 54 2.65 -9.40 2.40
N GLU A 55 3.80 -9.19 3.01
CA GLU A 55 4.05 -9.66 4.38
C GLU A 55 3.10 -8.98 5.37
N PHE A 56 2.92 -7.68 5.25
CA PHE A 56 2.04 -6.92 6.12
C PHE A 56 0.57 -7.37 5.96
N LEU A 57 0.04 -7.39 4.75
CA LEU A 57 -1.35 -7.77 4.52
C LEU A 57 -1.62 -9.23 4.85
N GLY A 58 -0.65 -10.09 4.58
CA GLY A 58 -0.78 -11.53 4.92
C GLY A 58 -0.95 -11.77 6.41
N GLU A 59 -0.40 -10.90 7.26
CA GLU A 59 -0.55 -11.00 8.70
C GLU A 59 -1.81 -10.31 9.23
N VAL A 60 -2.12 -9.12 8.71
CA VAL A 60 -3.16 -8.30 9.34
C VAL A 60 -4.53 -8.46 8.70
N ASN A 61 -4.60 -8.79 7.42
CA ASN A 61 -5.89 -8.92 6.73
C ASN A 61 -5.76 -9.76 5.47
N VAL A 62 -6.06 -11.04 5.60
CA VAL A 62 -5.94 -12.00 4.50
C VAL A 62 -6.84 -11.63 3.32
N ASP A 63 -8.03 -11.11 3.58
CA ASP A 63 -8.96 -10.72 2.52
C ASP A 63 -8.41 -9.56 1.69
N ALA A 64 -7.77 -8.59 2.34
CA ALA A 64 -7.11 -7.50 1.64
C ALA A 64 -5.95 -8.01 0.78
N TYR A 65 -5.16 -8.95 1.31
CA TYR A 65 -4.10 -9.60 0.53
C TYR A 65 -4.66 -10.23 -0.76
N ILE A 66 -5.72 -11.01 -0.63
CA ILE A 66 -6.34 -11.69 -1.77
C ILE A 66 -6.89 -10.69 -2.79
N ASN A 67 -7.47 -9.60 -2.33
CA ASN A 67 -8.01 -8.58 -3.23
C ASN A 67 -6.91 -7.90 -4.06
N VAL A 68 -5.71 -7.75 -3.50
CA VAL A 68 -4.60 -7.06 -4.18
C VAL A 68 -3.77 -8.01 -5.02
N PHE A 69 -3.43 -9.18 -4.48
CA PHE A 69 -2.44 -10.09 -5.08
C PHE A 69 -3.04 -11.39 -5.61
N GLY A 70 -4.31 -11.66 -5.30
CA GLY A 70 -4.93 -12.92 -5.62
C GLY A 70 -4.72 -13.98 -4.54
N LYS A 71 -5.44 -15.08 -4.67
CA LYS A 71 -5.41 -16.16 -3.68
C LYS A 71 -4.10 -16.94 -3.80
N PRO A 72 -3.30 -17.03 -2.72
CA PRO A 72 -2.06 -17.78 -2.76
C PRO A 72 -2.33 -19.29 -2.73
N LYS A 73 -1.30 -20.06 -3.02
CA LYS A 73 -1.37 -21.52 -2.88
C LYS A 73 -1.47 -21.91 -1.41
N MET A 74 -2.21 -22.97 -1.15
CA MET A 74 -2.26 -23.55 0.20
C MET A 74 -0.90 -24.14 0.56
N ALA A 75 -0.54 -23.98 1.80
CA ALA A 75 0.71 -24.53 2.32
C ALA A 75 0.66 -26.06 2.36
#